data_ff43b0545f1608d8ac5817c2597d4db0
#
_entry.id   ff43b0545f1608d8ac5817c2597d4db0
#
_cell.length_a   1.000
_cell.length_b   1.000
_cell.length_c   1.000
_cell.angle_alpha   90.00
_cell.angle_beta   90.00
_cell.angle_gamma   90.00
#
_symmetry.space_group_name_H-M   'P 1'
#
loop_
_entity.id
_entity.type
_entity.pdbx_description
1 polymer ?
#
loop_
_entity_poly.entity_id
_entity_poly.type
_entity_poly.pdbx_seq_one_letter_code
_entity_poly.pdbx_strand_id
1 'polypeptide(L)'
;MTSTLRSAIALAGAAALSLGAVATSGAAQPGAGRQADEVKIGLLLPESKTTRYEKFDRPYIEDKIKELAPGAQIDYYNAAESATTQQQQVNTALAKGDQVLILDAVDAKSIQSSVQKARDAGVKVVAYDRLAQGPVDAYVSYDNHKVGELQGKALLAALGDKADSGEIVMQNGSPTDPNAAEFKAGAHSVLDGKVKIGKEYDTPNWDPNNANQQMAGAISALGKDKIVGVYSANDGLAAGIATALKAAGINVPLTGQDAQLDAIQRILAGTQTITIEKPYKPEADTAAAMAVDLAQGKDIPKSLTPTTVTSGSGEKVPAKLLTPVVVDKDNINDTVVKDGLYSVEEICTPAYADACEKTGLQ
;
A
#
# COMPACT_ATOMS: atom_id res chain seq x y z
N MET A 1 -33.71 -5.09 70.56
CA MET A 1 -35.09 -4.59 70.74
C MET A 1 -35.78 -4.87 69.44
N THR A 2 -36.44 -5.93 69.39
CA THR A 2 -37.90 -6.19 69.30
C THR A 2 -38.41 -5.92 67.89
N SER A 3 -38.74 -6.90 67.18
CA SER A 3 -39.88 -7.87 67.16
C SER A 3 -40.94 -7.35 66.16
N THR A 4 -41.55 -8.03 65.37
CA THR A 4 -42.39 -9.22 65.17
C THR A 4 -43.29 -8.93 64.00
N LEU A 5 -43.60 -9.77 63.09
CA LEU A 5 -44.35 -11.05 63.03
C LEU A 5 -45.72 -10.93 62.33
N ARG A 6 -45.97 -11.84 61.39
CA ARG A 6 -47.23 -12.54 61.06
C ARG A 6 -48.25 -11.77 60.19
N SER A 7 -49.06 -12.30 59.33
CA SER A 7 -49.47 -13.71 59.07
C SER A 7 -50.13 -13.82 57.71
N ALA A 8 -50.09 -15.02 57.20
CA ALA A 8 -50.87 -15.64 56.14
C ALA A 8 -52.40 -15.47 56.25
N ILE A 9 -53.09 -15.68 55.13
CA ILE A 9 -54.27 -16.58 55.02
C ILE A 9 -54.46 -16.93 53.50
N ALA A 10 -54.58 -18.23 53.29
CA ALA A 10 -54.98 -18.85 52.04
C ALA A 10 -56.51 -18.91 51.91
N LEU A 11 -57.05 -18.96 50.73
CA LEU A 11 -58.30 -19.70 50.42
C LEU A 11 -58.32 -20.21 48.97
N ALA A 12 -58.61 -21.45 48.88
CA ALA A 12 -58.78 -22.25 47.70
C ALA A 12 -60.16 -22.04 47.03
N GLY A 13 -60.22 -22.24 45.74
CA GLY A 13 -61.46 -22.34 44.98
C GLY A 13 -61.25 -23.13 43.70
N ALA A 14 -61.85 -24.28 43.62
CA ALA A 14 -61.67 -25.29 42.58
C ALA A 14 -62.63 -25.11 41.40
N ALA A 15 -62.23 -25.70 40.29
CA ALA A 15 -62.98 -26.37 39.20
C ALA A 15 -63.65 -25.56 38.10
N ALA A 16 -63.21 -25.83 36.87
CA ALA A 16 -63.99 -26.60 35.89
C ALA A 16 -63.17 -26.82 34.61
N LEU A 17 -63.07 -28.09 34.26
CA LEU A 17 -62.56 -28.55 32.94
C LEU A 17 -63.52 -28.17 31.82
N SER A 18 -62.97 -27.58 30.71
CA SER A 18 -63.60 -27.70 29.38
C SER A 18 -62.49 -27.93 28.35
N LEU A 19 -62.45 -29.17 27.83
CA LEU A 19 -61.68 -29.52 26.65
C LEU A 19 -62.22 -28.78 25.45
N GLY A 20 -61.43 -27.87 24.90
CA GLY A 20 -61.60 -27.28 23.60
C GLY A 20 -60.37 -27.58 22.77
N ALA A 21 -60.44 -28.58 21.90
CA ALA A 21 -59.42 -28.85 20.89
C ALA A 21 -59.47 -27.75 19.84
N VAL A 22 -58.53 -26.81 19.89
CA VAL A 22 -58.27 -25.88 18.80
C VAL A 22 -57.09 -26.43 18.02
N ALA A 23 -57.39 -26.92 16.81
CA ALA A 23 -56.40 -27.21 15.80
C ALA A 23 -55.75 -25.89 15.36
N THR A 24 -54.60 -25.60 15.90
CA THR A 24 -53.76 -24.54 15.35
C THR A 24 -53.07 -25.05 14.10
N SER A 25 -53.58 -24.68 12.93
CA SER A 25 -52.86 -24.72 11.69
C SER A 25 -51.57 -23.89 11.87
N GLY A 26 -50.45 -24.55 11.99
CA GLY A 26 -49.13 -23.93 11.99
C GLY A 26 -48.86 -23.25 10.68
N ALA A 27 -49.16 -21.94 10.61
CA ALA A 27 -48.56 -21.08 9.62
C ALA A 27 -47.05 -21.06 9.92
N ALA A 28 -46.23 -21.72 9.08
CA ALA A 28 -44.84 -21.58 9.05
C ALA A 28 -44.53 -20.07 8.91
N GLN A 29 -43.99 -19.46 9.94
CA GLN A 29 -43.39 -18.12 9.81
C GLN A 29 -42.34 -18.21 8.71
N PRO A 30 -42.35 -17.32 7.71
CA PRO A 30 -41.24 -17.19 6.79
C PRO A 30 -40.00 -16.97 7.68
N GLY A 31 -39.02 -17.84 7.52
CA GLY A 31 -37.78 -17.74 8.28
C GLY A 31 -37.31 -16.30 8.28
N ALA A 32 -37.04 -15.77 9.47
CA ALA A 32 -36.34 -14.51 9.62
C ALA A 32 -35.08 -14.62 8.74
N GLY A 33 -35.09 -13.94 7.62
CA GLY A 33 -33.90 -13.82 6.80
C GLY A 33 -32.78 -13.39 7.75
N ARG A 34 -31.70 -14.18 7.82
CA ARG A 34 -30.48 -13.70 8.44
C ARG A 34 -30.24 -12.34 7.83
N GLN A 35 -30.36 -11.28 8.60
CA GLN A 35 -29.85 -9.98 8.26
C GLN A 35 -28.37 -10.27 7.92
N ALA A 36 -27.97 -10.06 6.68
CA ALA A 36 -26.59 -10.21 6.31
C ALA A 36 -25.80 -9.36 7.29
N ASP A 37 -24.92 -9.99 8.06
CA ASP A 37 -24.10 -9.27 9.04
C ASP A 37 -23.44 -8.11 8.29
N GLU A 38 -23.59 -6.91 8.82
CA GLU A 38 -23.07 -5.69 8.22
C GLU A 38 -21.55 -5.85 8.06
N VAL A 39 -21.07 -5.76 6.82
CA VAL A 39 -19.63 -5.87 6.52
C VAL A 39 -18.89 -4.70 7.16
N LYS A 40 -17.90 -4.97 8.02
CA LYS A 40 -17.06 -3.96 8.67
C LYS A 40 -15.60 -4.20 8.36
N ILE A 41 -14.95 -3.21 7.75
CA ILE A 41 -13.58 -3.30 7.28
C ILE A 41 -12.78 -2.11 7.81
N GLY A 42 -11.66 -2.39 8.50
CA GLY A 42 -10.65 -1.40 8.85
C GLY A 42 -9.68 -1.21 7.70
N LEU A 43 -9.50 0.03 7.22
CA LEU A 43 -8.48 0.42 6.25
C LEU A 43 -7.38 1.19 6.95
N LEU A 44 -6.19 0.61 7.04
CA LEU A 44 -5.05 1.16 7.76
C LEU A 44 -3.91 1.47 6.79
N LEU A 45 -3.71 2.76 6.49
CA LEU A 45 -2.65 3.24 5.60
C LEU A 45 -1.47 3.83 6.40
N PRO A 46 -0.23 3.78 5.85
CA PRO A 46 0.98 4.04 6.63
C PRO A 46 1.25 5.54 6.84
N GLU A 47 0.94 6.38 5.86
CA GLU A 47 1.31 7.80 5.86
C GLU A 47 0.59 8.59 4.77
N SER A 48 0.82 9.90 4.66
CA SER A 48 0.16 10.80 3.72
C SER A 48 1.11 11.66 2.87
N LYS A 49 2.44 11.50 3.01
CA LYS A 49 3.43 12.24 2.23
C LYS A 49 3.53 11.73 0.79
N THR A 50 3.51 10.39 0.63
CA THR A 50 3.46 9.78 -0.68
C THR A 50 2.04 9.93 -1.24
N THR A 51 1.94 10.58 -2.38
CA THR A 51 0.65 11.01 -2.97
C THR A 51 -0.34 9.87 -3.15
N ARG A 52 0.15 8.63 -3.40
CA ARG A 52 -0.70 7.49 -3.72
C ARG A 52 -1.78 7.24 -2.67
N TYR A 53 -1.43 7.24 -1.38
CA TYR A 53 -2.30 6.73 -0.31
C TYR A 53 -3.62 7.49 -0.18
N GLU A 54 -3.57 8.81 -0.07
CA GLU A 54 -4.78 9.62 0.11
C GLU A 54 -5.48 9.95 -1.22
N LYS A 55 -4.70 10.16 -2.31
CA LYS A 55 -5.27 10.57 -3.60
C LYS A 55 -5.88 9.39 -4.37
N PHE A 56 -5.31 8.19 -4.24
CA PHE A 56 -5.65 7.05 -5.10
C PHE A 56 -6.04 5.81 -4.29
N ASP A 57 -5.16 5.25 -3.46
CA ASP A 57 -5.39 3.97 -2.79
C ASP A 57 -6.66 3.97 -1.95
N ARG A 58 -6.79 4.95 -1.05
CA ARG A 58 -7.95 5.09 -0.19
C ARG A 58 -9.27 5.19 -0.98
N PRO A 59 -9.46 6.16 -1.90
CA PRO A 59 -10.73 6.26 -2.61
C PRO A 59 -11.02 5.01 -3.47
N TYR A 60 -10.03 4.41 -4.14
CA TYR A 60 -10.25 3.21 -4.93
C TYR A 60 -10.67 2.01 -4.05
N ILE A 61 -10.03 1.82 -2.90
CA ILE A 61 -10.40 0.75 -1.95
C ILE A 61 -11.82 1.00 -1.42
N GLU A 62 -12.12 2.22 -0.94
CA GLU A 62 -13.43 2.56 -0.40
C GLU A 62 -14.55 2.40 -1.44
N ASP A 63 -14.32 2.86 -2.67
CA ASP A 63 -15.30 2.77 -3.76
C ASP A 63 -15.55 1.32 -4.16
N LYS A 64 -14.48 0.50 -4.24
CA LYS A 64 -14.61 -0.91 -4.57
C LYS A 64 -15.30 -1.71 -3.47
N ILE A 65 -15.04 -1.42 -2.21
CA ILE A 65 -15.79 -2.03 -1.09
C ILE A 65 -17.28 -1.69 -1.19
N LYS A 66 -17.62 -0.42 -1.42
CA LYS A 66 -19.02 0.04 -1.58
C LYS A 66 -19.71 -0.58 -2.79
N GLU A 67 -18.98 -0.79 -3.89
CA GLU A 67 -19.49 -1.49 -5.08
C GLU A 67 -19.85 -2.95 -4.76
N LEU A 68 -18.95 -3.67 -4.04
CA LEU A 68 -19.13 -5.09 -3.74
C LEU A 68 -20.05 -5.35 -2.54
N ALA A 69 -20.11 -4.42 -1.60
CA ALA A 69 -20.91 -4.49 -0.38
C ALA A 69 -21.51 -3.09 -0.06
N PRO A 70 -22.61 -2.70 -0.68
CA PRO A 70 -23.16 -1.34 -0.58
C PRO A 70 -23.50 -0.86 0.84
N GLY A 71 -23.68 -1.78 1.79
CA GLY A 71 -23.92 -1.48 3.21
C GLY A 71 -22.68 -1.55 4.09
N ALA A 72 -21.49 -1.75 3.53
CA ALA A 72 -20.27 -1.92 4.32
C ALA A 72 -19.90 -0.65 5.09
N GLN A 73 -19.52 -0.83 6.35
CA GLN A 73 -18.86 0.18 7.15
C GLN A 73 -17.36 0.10 6.93
N ILE A 74 -16.72 1.25 6.67
CA ILE A 74 -15.28 1.35 6.49
C ILE A 74 -14.73 2.28 7.56
N ASP A 75 -13.88 1.74 8.43
CA ASP A 75 -13.15 2.52 9.43
C ASP A 75 -11.75 2.84 8.89
N TYR A 76 -11.53 4.10 8.54
CA TYR A 76 -10.26 4.55 7.98
C TYR A 76 -9.30 5.04 9.06
N TYR A 77 -8.02 4.68 8.91
CA TYR A 77 -6.91 5.09 9.77
C TYR A 77 -5.68 5.43 8.95
N ASN A 78 -4.95 6.47 9.35
CA ASN A 78 -3.64 6.81 8.82
C ASN A 78 -2.63 6.90 9.97
N ALA A 79 -1.54 6.16 9.85
CA ALA A 79 -0.55 6.03 10.93
C ALA A 79 0.43 7.21 11.01
N ALA A 80 0.45 8.10 10.01
CA ALA A 80 1.38 9.23 9.93
C ALA A 80 2.85 8.80 10.18
N GLU A 81 3.26 7.68 9.59
CA GLU A 81 4.59 7.04 9.72
C GLU A 81 4.94 6.54 11.12
N SER A 82 3.98 6.48 12.03
CA SER A 82 4.22 5.99 13.38
C SER A 82 3.78 4.54 13.52
N ALA A 83 4.73 3.61 13.63
CA ALA A 83 4.46 2.21 13.91
C ALA A 83 3.65 2.01 15.20
N THR A 84 3.93 2.79 16.26
CA THR A 84 3.17 2.75 17.50
C THR A 84 1.72 3.20 17.30
N THR A 85 1.51 4.26 16.52
CA THR A 85 0.15 4.72 16.18
C THR A 85 -0.60 3.64 15.41
N GLN A 86 0.04 2.97 14.44
CA GLN A 86 -0.60 1.91 13.66
C GLN A 86 -0.98 0.72 14.55
N GLN A 87 -0.14 0.31 15.49
CA GLN A 87 -0.48 -0.73 16.47
C GLN A 87 -1.70 -0.35 17.34
N GLN A 88 -1.81 0.93 17.74
CA GLN A 88 -2.98 1.43 18.46
C GLN A 88 -4.23 1.44 17.57
N GLN A 89 -4.09 1.77 16.30
CA GLN A 89 -5.17 1.76 15.31
C GLN A 89 -5.71 0.34 15.09
N VAL A 90 -4.84 -0.68 15.01
CA VAL A 90 -5.27 -2.08 15.00
C VAL A 90 -6.11 -2.40 16.24
N ASN A 91 -5.65 -2.02 17.44
CA ASN A 91 -6.45 -2.25 18.66
C ASN A 91 -7.81 -1.54 18.60
N THR A 92 -7.87 -0.34 18.03
CA THR A 92 -9.11 0.43 17.89
C THR A 92 -10.06 -0.25 16.90
N ALA A 93 -9.55 -0.73 15.78
CA ALA A 93 -10.31 -1.48 14.77
C ALA A 93 -10.93 -2.76 15.38
N LEU A 94 -10.14 -3.52 16.14
CA LEU A 94 -10.62 -4.69 16.87
C LEU A 94 -11.73 -4.34 17.87
N ALA A 95 -11.57 -3.25 18.61
CA ALA A 95 -12.57 -2.80 19.59
C ALA A 95 -13.87 -2.30 18.94
N LYS A 96 -13.81 -1.78 17.71
CA LYS A 96 -14.99 -1.38 16.93
C LYS A 96 -15.72 -2.56 16.28
N GLY A 97 -15.09 -3.74 16.26
CA GLY A 97 -15.66 -4.96 15.69
C GLY A 97 -15.45 -5.06 14.18
N ASP A 98 -14.39 -4.46 13.64
CA ASP A 98 -13.98 -4.70 12.27
C ASP A 98 -13.69 -6.19 12.07
N GLN A 99 -14.20 -6.75 10.99
CA GLN A 99 -14.12 -8.18 10.68
C GLN A 99 -12.87 -8.51 9.86
N VAL A 100 -12.42 -7.51 9.08
CA VAL A 100 -11.22 -7.60 8.24
C VAL A 100 -10.44 -6.30 8.32
N LEU A 101 -9.13 -6.40 8.33
CA LEU A 101 -8.21 -5.27 8.20
C LEU A 101 -7.54 -5.33 6.82
N ILE A 102 -7.60 -4.24 6.06
CA ILE A 102 -6.68 -3.98 4.94
C ILE A 102 -5.54 -3.17 5.53
N LEU A 103 -4.35 -3.75 5.57
CA LEU A 103 -3.22 -3.22 6.32
C LEU A 103 -2.01 -3.00 5.42
N ASP A 104 -1.63 -1.74 5.23
CA ASP A 104 -0.32 -1.34 4.69
C ASP A 104 0.60 -0.96 5.86
N ALA A 105 1.61 -1.77 6.11
CA ALA A 105 2.42 -1.68 7.33
C ALA A 105 3.44 -0.55 7.28
N VAL A 106 3.47 0.34 8.30
CA VAL A 106 4.57 1.30 8.49
C VAL A 106 5.89 0.58 8.73
N ASP A 107 5.86 -0.44 9.58
CA ASP A 107 6.98 -1.30 9.92
C ASP A 107 6.47 -2.75 9.94
N ALA A 108 6.88 -3.50 8.92
CA ALA A 108 6.39 -4.85 8.71
C ALA A 108 6.71 -5.81 9.86
N LYS A 109 7.82 -5.61 10.56
CA LYS A 109 8.24 -6.45 11.68
C LYS A 109 7.54 -6.06 12.98
N SER A 110 7.47 -4.78 13.29
CA SER A 110 6.90 -4.31 14.56
C SER A 110 5.39 -4.52 14.66
N ILE A 111 4.68 -4.60 13.53
CA ILE A 111 3.24 -4.83 13.48
C ILE A 111 2.85 -6.30 13.75
N GLN A 112 3.80 -7.24 13.72
CA GLN A 112 3.56 -8.68 13.81
C GLN A 112 2.67 -9.07 15.01
N SER A 113 2.93 -8.53 16.19
CA SER A 113 2.13 -8.82 17.38
C SER A 113 0.68 -8.34 17.27
N SER A 114 0.45 -7.23 16.57
CA SER A 114 -0.90 -6.71 16.31
C SER A 114 -1.64 -7.56 15.28
N VAL A 115 -0.96 -8.08 14.25
CA VAL A 115 -1.52 -9.03 13.28
C VAL A 115 -1.89 -10.34 14.00
N GLN A 116 -1.02 -10.85 14.87
CA GLN A 116 -1.33 -12.03 15.69
C GLN A 116 -2.56 -11.80 16.56
N LYS A 117 -2.64 -10.64 17.22
CA LYS A 117 -3.80 -10.28 18.04
C LYS A 117 -5.10 -10.19 17.24
N ALA A 118 -5.06 -9.66 16.02
CA ALA A 118 -6.21 -9.64 15.11
C ALA A 118 -6.68 -11.07 14.82
N ARG A 119 -5.76 -11.96 14.45
CA ARG A 119 -6.07 -13.38 14.21
C ARG A 119 -6.67 -14.05 15.44
N ASP A 120 -6.11 -13.84 16.63
CA ASP A 120 -6.59 -14.44 17.88
C ASP A 120 -8.00 -13.95 18.24
N ALA A 121 -8.36 -12.75 17.79
CA ALA A 121 -9.71 -12.18 17.89
C ALA A 121 -10.66 -12.65 16.77
N GLY A 122 -10.18 -13.48 15.83
CA GLY A 122 -10.97 -13.95 14.67
C GLY A 122 -11.06 -12.95 13.52
N VAL A 123 -10.34 -11.82 13.60
CA VAL A 123 -10.31 -10.77 12.56
C VAL A 123 -9.29 -11.15 11.49
N LYS A 124 -9.71 -11.04 10.23
CA LYS A 124 -8.89 -11.34 9.06
C LYS A 124 -7.98 -10.17 8.69
N VAL A 125 -6.82 -10.46 8.08
CA VAL A 125 -5.88 -9.43 7.66
C VAL A 125 -5.47 -9.64 6.21
N VAL A 126 -5.76 -8.68 5.35
CA VAL A 126 -5.24 -8.54 4.00
C VAL A 126 -4.07 -7.57 4.04
N ALA A 127 -2.85 -8.05 3.82
CA ALA A 127 -1.70 -7.16 3.65
C ALA A 127 -1.81 -6.48 2.28
N TYR A 128 -1.69 -5.16 2.28
CA TYR A 128 -1.77 -4.29 1.13
C TYR A 128 -0.43 -3.62 0.87
N ASP A 129 0.06 -3.62 -0.37
CA ASP A 129 1.35 -3.09 -0.80
C ASP A 129 2.54 -3.66 -0.01
N ARG A 130 2.61 -3.48 1.31
CA ARG A 130 3.71 -3.97 2.17
C ARG A 130 3.30 -5.24 2.91
N LEU A 131 4.10 -6.30 2.76
CA LEU A 131 3.83 -7.58 3.42
C LEU A 131 4.16 -7.49 4.92
N ALA A 132 3.13 -7.28 5.75
CA ALA A 132 3.26 -7.34 7.20
C ALA A 132 3.72 -8.74 7.65
N GLN A 133 4.57 -8.80 8.68
CA GLN A 133 4.89 -10.07 9.34
C GLN A 133 3.74 -10.50 10.25
N GLY A 134 3.66 -11.82 10.48
CA GLY A 134 2.58 -12.44 11.22
C GLY A 134 1.57 -13.12 10.31
N PRO A 135 0.52 -13.70 10.90
CA PRO A 135 -0.42 -14.57 10.20
C PRO A 135 -1.46 -13.78 9.40
N VAL A 136 -1.05 -13.13 8.31
CA VAL A 136 -1.97 -12.50 7.36
C VAL A 136 -2.69 -13.54 6.51
N ASP A 137 -3.93 -13.26 6.11
CA ASP A 137 -4.77 -14.19 5.35
C ASP A 137 -4.51 -14.11 3.83
N ALA A 138 -4.16 -12.92 3.32
CA ALA A 138 -3.81 -12.69 1.92
C ALA A 138 -2.91 -11.47 1.76
N TYR A 139 -2.31 -11.35 0.57
CA TYR A 139 -1.43 -10.26 0.21
C TYR A 139 -1.65 -9.83 -1.24
N VAL A 140 -1.62 -8.53 -1.48
CA VAL A 140 -1.57 -7.95 -2.82
C VAL A 140 -0.53 -6.86 -2.88
N SER A 141 0.29 -6.90 -3.92
CA SER A 141 1.32 -5.90 -4.22
C SER A 141 1.81 -6.05 -5.66
N TYR A 142 2.88 -5.40 -5.98
CA TYR A 142 3.63 -5.59 -7.22
C TYR A 142 4.77 -6.59 -7.04
N ASP A 143 5.34 -7.07 -8.14
CA ASP A 143 6.62 -7.79 -8.12
C ASP A 143 7.75 -6.78 -7.82
N ASN A 144 8.05 -6.63 -6.54
CA ASN A 144 8.96 -5.59 -6.04
C ASN A 144 10.42 -5.85 -6.44
N HIS A 145 10.83 -7.12 -6.56
CA HIS A 145 12.15 -7.43 -7.11
C HIS A 145 12.23 -6.97 -8.57
N LYS A 146 11.17 -7.19 -9.34
CA LYS A 146 11.07 -6.75 -10.74
C LYS A 146 11.12 -5.23 -10.86
N VAL A 147 10.50 -4.48 -9.94
CA VAL A 147 10.61 -3.02 -9.90
C VAL A 147 12.08 -2.60 -9.83
N GLY A 148 12.85 -3.15 -8.89
CA GLY A 148 14.28 -2.85 -8.78
C GLY A 148 15.08 -3.24 -10.01
N GLU A 149 14.81 -4.41 -10.60
CA GLU A 149 15.41 -4.81 -11.88
C GLU A 149 15.14 -3.79 -13.00
N LEU A 150 13.90 -3.33 -13.14
CA LEU A 150 13.51 -2.38 -14.19
C LEU A 150 14.20 -1.04 -13.99
N GLN A 151 14.26 -0.54 -12.76
CA GLN A 151 15.00 0.68 -12.42
C GLN A 151 16.50 0.53 -12.74
N GLY A 152 17.11 -0.57 -12.33
CA GLY A 152 18.53 -0.87 -12.61
C GLY A 152 18.82 -0.94 -14.10
N LYS A 153 17.95 -1.62 -14.88
CA LYS A 153 18.07 -1.72 -16.35
C LYS A 153 17.95 -0.37 -17.03
N ALA A 154 16.99 0.44 -16.59
CA ALA A 154 16.77 1.78 -17.16
C ALA A 154 17.95 2.72 -16.86
N LEU A 155 18.48 2.66 -15.62
CA LEU A 155 19.67 3.43 -15.24
C LEU A 155 20.87 3.02 -16.10
N LEU A 156 21.14 1.70 -16.21
CA LEU A 156 22.25 1.19 -16.99
C LEU A 156 22.15 1.56 -18.48
N ALA A 157 20.95 1.47 -19.04
CA ALA A 157 20.69 1.91 -20.43
C ALA A 157 20.93 3.41 -20.63
N ALA A 158 20.52 4.24 -19.67
CA ALA A 158 20.72 5.69 -19.74
C ALA A 158 22.19 6.10 -19.54
N LEU A 159 22.97 5.32 -18.79
CA LEU A 159 24.41 5.52 -18.66
C LEU A 159 25.16 5.19 -19.96
N GLY A 160 24.76 4.13 -20.67
CA GLY A 160 25.45 3.68 -21.89
C GLY A 160 26.95 3.53 -21.66
N ASP A 161 27.76 4.11 -22.55
CA ASP A 161 29.23 4.08 -22.48
C ASP A 161 29.82 4.83 -21.26
N LYS A 162 28.99 5.54 -20.50
CA LYS A 162 29.44 6.22 -19.28
C LYS A 162 29.39 5.32 -18.04
N ALA A 163 28.89 4.11 -18.13
CA ALA A 163 28.76 3.20 -16.99
C ALA A 163 30.08 2.97 -16.24
N ASP A 164 31.20 2.92 -16.96
CA ASP A 164 32.55 2.72 -16.40
C ASP A 164 33.32 4.03 -16.16
N SER A 165 32.75 5.20 -16.53
CA SER A 165 33.46 6.48 -16.48
C SER A 165 33.43 7.18 -15.13
N GLY A 166 32.64 6.69 -14.18
CA GLY A 166 32.44 7.30 -12.88
C GLY A 166 31.79 6.36 -11.87
N GLU A 167 31.03 6.96 -10.96
CA GLU A 167 30.38 6.24 -9.86
C GLU A 167 28.89 6.61 -9.84
N ILE A 168 28.03 5.66 -9.48
CA ILE A 168 26.64 5.93 -9.18
C ILE A 168 26.43 6.10 -7.68
N VAL A 169 25.36 6.82 -7.30
CA VAL A 169 24.85 6.86 -5.93
C VAL A 169 23.57 6.06 -5.88
N MET A 170 23.43 5.15 -4.91
CA MET A 170 22.21 4.41 -4.66
C MET A 170 21.50 4.96 -3.42
N GLN A 171 20.24 5.37 -3.58
CA GLN A 171 19.37 5.77 -2.48
C GLN A 171 18.17 4.84 -2.43
N ASN A 172 18.25 3.90 -1.50
CA ASN A 172 17.23 2.89 -1.25
C ASN A 172 16.12 3.44 -0.34
N GLY A 173 15.03 2.69 -0.23
CA GLY A 173 13.88 3.05 0.59
C GLY A 173 14.09 2.86 2.09
N SER A 174 12.99 2.93 2.84
CA SER A 174 13.00 2.76 4.29
C SER A 174 13.34 1.32 4.68
N PRO A 175 14.26 1.10 5.63
CA PRO A 175 14.65 -0.25 6.06
C PRO A 175 13.53 -0.99 6.83
N THR A 176 12.45 -0.31 7.24
CA THR A 176 11.29 -0.92 7.90
C THR A 176 10.23 -1.43 6.91
N ASP A 177 10.40 -1.07 5.62
CA ASP A 177 9.54 -1.47 4.52
C ASP A 177 10.15 -2.69 3.80
N PRO A 178 9.45 -3.85 3.77
CA PRO A 178 9.99 -5.06 3.13
C PRO A 178 10.18 -4.87 1.61
N ASN A 179 9.37 -4.02 0.97
CA ASN A 179 9.49 -3.73 -0.45
C ASN A 179 10.83 -3.06 -0.79
N ALA A 180 11.33 -2.19 0.10
CA ALA A 180 12.61 -1.52 -0.09
C ALA A 180 13.77 -2.50 -0.25
N ALA A 181 13.76 -3.60 0.52
CA ALA A 181 14.76 -4.66 0.40
C ALA A 181 14.66 -5.38 -0.96
N GLU A 182 13.45 -5.64 -1.45
CA GLU A 182 13.21 -6.28 -2.75
C GLU A 182 13.63 -5.36 -3.91
N PHE A 183 13.30 -4.06 -3.84
CA PHE A 183 13.76 -3.06 -4.84
C PHE A 183 15.28 -3.01 -4.89
N LYS A 184 15.92 -2.93 -3.73
CA LYS A 184 17.39 -2.94 -3.59
C LYS A 184 18.00 -4.19 -4.21
N ALA A 185 17.51 -5.38 -3.86
CA ALA A 185 17.98 -6.65 -4.39
C ALA A 185 17.81 -6.74 -5.92
N GLY A 186 16.65 -6.29 -6.43
CA GLY A 186 16.37 -6.22 -7.86
C GLY A 186 17.33 -5.30 -8.60
N ALA A 187 17.62 -4.11 -8.06
CA ALA A 187 18.56 -3.16 -8.64
C ALA A 187 20.00 -3.72 -8.64
N HIS A 188 20.46 -4.27 -7.52
CA HIS A 188 21.77 -4.92 -7.42
C HIS A 188 21.94 -6.09 -8.40
N SER A 189 20.90 -6.90 -8.62
CA SER A 189 20.95 -8.01 -9.60
C SER A 189 21.31 -7.56 -11.02
N VAL A 190 21.07 -6.29 -11.33
CA VAL A 190 21.37 -5.68 -12.64
C VAL A 190 22.64 -4.85 -12.63
N LEU A 191 22.89 -4.09 -11.58
CA LEU A 191 23.93 -3.05 -11.51
C LEU A 191 25.28 -3.60 -11.07
N ASP A 192 25.29 -4.65 -10.21
CA ASP A 192 26.54 -5.20 -9.67
C ASP A 192 27.46 -5.72 -10.79
N GLY A 193 28.73 -5.31 -10.69
CA GLY A 193 29.74 -5.64 -11.68
C GLY A 193 29.64 -4.92 -13.01
N LYS A 194 28.61 -4.05 -13.21
CA LYS A 194 28.44 -3.25 -14.42
C LYS A 194 28.63 -1.75 -14.19
N VAL A 195 28.50 -1.31 -12.96
CA VAL A 195 28.76 0.08 -12.54
C VAL A 195 29.49 0.07 -11.20
N LYS A 196 30.19 1.15 -10.91
CA LYS A 196 30.78 1.37 -9.58
C LYS A 196 29.81 2.11 -8.70
N ILE A 197 29.36 1.49 -7.60
CA ILE A 197 28.56 2.11 -6.58
C ILE A 197 29.49 2.86 -5.63
N GLY A 198 29.51 4.19 -5.72
CA GLY A 198 30.37 5.05 -4.91
C GLY A 198 29.82 5.31 -3.52
N LYS A 199 28.51 5.45 -3.41
CA LYS A 199 27.76 5.59 -2.15
C LYS A 199 26.45 4.87 -2.25
N GLU A 200 26.05 4.29 -1.13
CA GLU A 200 24.76 3.64 -0.96
C GLU A 200 24.16 3.99 0.40
N TYR A 201 22.86 4.31 0.41
CA TYR A 201 22.12 4.72 1.59
C TYR A 201 20.77 4.02 1.63
N ASP A 202 20.34 3.60 2.80
CA ASP A 202 18.93 3.37 3.10
C ASP A 202 18.33 4.67 3.66
N THR A 203 17.12 5.02 3.23
CA THR A 203 16.52 6.33 3.57
C THR A 203 15.33 6.13 4.50
N PRO A 204 15.50 6.31 5.83
CA PRO A 204 14.43 6.10 6.79
C PRO A 204 13.18 6.92 6.45
N ASN A 205 12.03 6.29 6.66
CA ASN A 205 10.71 6.89 6.47
C ASN A 205 10.43 7.41 5.06
N TRP A 206 11.19 6.96 4.05
CA TRP A 206 11.06 7.48 2.68
C TRP A 206 11.10 9.02 2.62
N ASP A 207 11.90 9.66 3.50
CA ASP A 207 11.91 11.10 3.67
C ASP A 207 12.75 11.81 2.59
N PRO A 208 12.15 12.67 1.74
CA PRO A 208 12.87 13.44 0.72
C PRO A 208 13.97 14.35 1.28
N ASN A 209 13.82 14.85 2.51
CA ASN A 209 14.85 15.69 3.15
C ASN A 209 16.08 14.86 3.51
N ASN A 210 15.88 13.63 4.00
CA ASN A 210 16.98 12.71 4.24
C ASN A 210 17.70 12.37 2.92
N ALA A 211 16.94 12.10 1.84
CA ALA A 211 17.50 11.85 0.52
C ALA A 211 18.32 13.03 -0.01
N ASN A 212 17.83 14.24 0.18
CA ASN A 212 18.56 15.47 -0.18
C ASN A 212 19.89 15.59 0.58
N GLN A 213 19.88 15.38 1.90
CA GLN A 213 21.09 15.46 2.74
C GLN A 213 22.08 14.34 2.38
N GLN A 214 21.61 13.12 2.16
CA GLN A 214 22.43 11.98 1.74
C GLN A 214 23.08 12.28 0.38
N MET A 215 22.33 12.83 -0.59
CA MET A 215 22.85 13.17 -1.90
C MET A 215 23.88 14.30 -1.83
N ALA A 216 23.63 15.34 -1.05
CA ALA A 216 24.59 16.44 -0.81
C ALA A 216 25.89 15.89 -0.16
N GLY A 217 25.77 14.97 0.79
CA GLY A 217 26.90 14.26 1.40
C GLY A 217 27.68 13.42 0.39
N ALA A 218 26.97 12.71 -0.50
CA ALA A 218 27.60 11.92 -1.56
C ALA A 218 28.37 12.82 -2.54
N ILE A 219 27.78 13.94 -2.97
CA ILE A 219 28.44 14.92 -3.85
C ILE A 219 29.72 15.45 -3.21
N SER A 220 29.67 15.79 -1.92
CA SER A 220 30.84 16.27 -1.19
C SER A 220 31.95 15.21 -1.08
N ALA A 221 31.56 13.95 -0.84
CA ALA A 221 32.51 12.85 -0.63
C ALA A 221 33.14 12.33 -1.92
N LEU A 222 32.39 12.23 -3.00
CA LEU A 222 32.87 11.67 -4.27
C LEU A 222 33.44 12.73 -5.21
N GLY A 223 32.91 13.95 -5.12
CA GLY A 223 33.17 15.02 -6.10
C GLY A 223 32.16 14.95 -7.25
N LYS A 224 31.64 16.12 -7.62
CA LYS A 224 30.54 16.25 -8.59
C LYS A 224 30.83 15.62 -9.96
N ASP A 225 32.10 15.68 -10.41
CA ASP A 225 32.49 15.23 -11.74
C ASP A 225 32.63 13.69 -11.83
N LYS A 226 32.58 12.99 -10.70
CA LYS A 226 32.63 11.52 -10.67
C LYS A 226 31.26 10.86 -10.65
N ILE A 227 30.20 11.61 -10.31
CA ILE A 227 28.85 11.06 -10.25
C ILE A 227 28.27 11.03 -11.65
N VAL A 228 28.01 9.83 -12.17
CA VAL A 228 27.48 9.62 -13.53
C VAL A 228 26.02 9.20 -13.55
N GLY A 229 25.43 8.82 -12.42
CA GLY A 229 24.01 8.46 -12.32
C GLY A 229 23.58 8.26 -10.88
N VAL A 230 22.27 8.24 -10.67
CA VAL A 230 21.66 8.03 -9.36
C VAL A 230 20.50 7.04 -9.47
N TYR A 231 20.58 5.96 -8.71
CA TYR A 231 19.43 5.12 -8.41
C TYR A 231 18.65 5.75 -7.27
N SER A 232 17.40 6.03 -7.50
CA SER A 232 16.44 6.41 -6.46
C SER A 232 15.32 5.39 -6.41
N ALA A 233 15.05 4.86 -5.24
CA ALA A 233 14.05 3.80 -5.06
C ALA A 233 12.63 4.29 -5.30
N ASN A 234 12.32 5.59 -5.09
CA ASN A 234 11.04 6.17 -5.46
C ASN A 234 11.12 7.65 -5.86
N ASP A 235 10.00 8.21 -6.32
CA ASP A 235 9.89 9.58 -6.82
C ASP A 235 9.96 10.64 -5.72
N GLY A 236 9.49 10.33 -4.52
CA GLY A 236 9.63 11.20 -3.36
C GLY A 236 11.09 11.43 -3.02
N LEU A 237 11.90 10.37 -2.96
CA LEU A 237 13.35 10.47 -2.78
C LEU A 237 13.99 11.19 -3.96
N ALA A 238 13.58 10.87 -5.20
CA ALA A 238 14.08 11.50 -6.41
C ALA A 238 13.88 13.03 -6.39
N ALA A 239 12.80 13.54 -5.82
CA ALA A 239 12.57 14.98 -5.64
C ALA A 239 13.64 15.63 -4.74
N GLY A 240 13.95 14.99 -3.62
CA GLY A 240 15.03 15.43 -2.73
C GLY A 240 16.40 15.39 -3.41
N ILE A 241 16.68 14.28 -4.10
CA ILE A 241 17.92 14.07 -4.87
C ILE A 241 18.07 15.12 -5.98
N ALA A 242 17.01 15.33 -6.79
CA ALA A 242 17.02 16.30 -7.88
C ALA A 242 17.32 17.73 -7.37
N THR A 243 16.82 18.06 -6.17
CA THR A 243 17.11 19.35 -5.53
C THR A 243 18.61 19.49 -5.21
N ALA A 244 19.24 18.46 -4.65
CA ALA A 244 20.68 18.47 -4.35
C ALA A 244 21.54 18.48 -5.64
N LEU A 245 21.17 17.70 -6.65
CA LEU A 245 21.83 17.68 -7.96
C LEU A 245 21.77 19.05 -8.63
N LYS A 246 20.59 19.68 -8.66
CA LYS A 246 20.39 21.03 -9.21
C LYS A 246 21.26 22.07 -8.51
N ALA A 247 21.31 22.04 -7.16
CA ALA A 247 22.14 22.97 -6.39
C ALA A 247 23.63 22.82 -6.70
N ALA A 248 24.09 21.60 -7.04
CA ALA A 248 25.48 21.32 -7.42
C ALA A 248 25.78 21.52 -8.92
N GLY A 249 24.75 21.83 -9.75
CA GLY A 249 24.88 21.97 -11.20
C GLY A 249 25.16 20.61 -11.89
N ILE A 250 24.61 19.51 -11.35
CA ILE A 250 24.76 18.14 -11.86
C ILE A 250 23.47 17.75 -12.58
N ASN A 251 23.59 17.24 -13.81
CA ASN A 251 22.49 16.62 -14.53
C ASN A 251 22.94 15.24 -15.02
N VAL A 252 22.44 14.19 -14.39
CA VAL A 252 22.77 12.78 -14.64
C VAL A 252 21.50 11.94 -14.64
N PRO A 253 21.51 10.75 -15.23
CA PRO A 253 20.38 9.82 -15.13
C PRO A 253 19.94 9.61 -13.68
N LEU A 254 18.62 9.72 -13.44
CA LEU A 254 17.97 9.58 -12.15
C LEU A 254 16.74 8.69 -12.32
N THR A 255 16.64 7.63 -11.51
CA THR A 255 15.46 6.75 -11.49
C THR A 255 14.41 7.20 -10.48
N GLY A 256 13.23 6.61 -10.56
CA GLY A 256 12.15 6.76 -9.60
C GLY A 256 11.16 5.61 -9.66
N GLN A 257 10.11 5.69 -8.86
CA GLN A 257 8.99 4.75 -8.78
C GLN A 257 7.78 5.50 -8.21
N ASP A 258 6.57 5.02 -8.49
CA ASP A 258 5.24 5.49 -8.11
C ASP A 258 4.59 6.48 -9.07
N ALA A 259 5.26 6.86 -10.16
CA ALA A 259 4.73 7.74 -11.19
C ALA A 259 4.05 9.00 -10.63
N GLN A 260 4.70 9.67 -9.64
CA GLN A 260 4.17 10.90 -9.07
C GLN A 260 4.12 12.03 -10.10
N LEU A 261 3.15 12.94 -9.99
CA LEU A 261 2.96 14.01 -10.96
C LEU A 261 4.22 14.85 -11.20
N ASP A 262 4.91 15.22 -10.11
CA ASP A 262 6.15 15.99 -10.18
C ASP A 262 7.30 15.18 -10.81
N ALA A 263 7.30 13.85 -10.68
CA ALA A 263 8.25 12.97 -11.34
C ALA A 263 7.99 12.90 -12.85
N ILE A 264 6.73 12.75 -13.28
CA ILE A 264 6.35 12.81 -14.69
C ILE A 264 6.80 14.15 -15.31
N GLN A 265 6.58 15.25 -14.57
CA GLN A 265 7.05 16.57 -15.00
C GLN A 265 8.57 16.68 -15.05
N ARG A 266 9.32 16.07 -14.10
CA ARG A 266 10.79 16.00 -14.16
C ARG A 266 11.29 15.15 -15.31
N ILE A 267 10.58 14.08 -15.66
CA ILE A 267 10.90 13.24 -16.83
C ILE A 267 10.74 14.05 -18.13
N LEU A 268 9.64 14.78 -18.28
CA LEU A 268 9.43 15.70 -19.40
C LEU A 268 10.52 16.79 -19.49
N ALA A 269 10.91 17.35 -18.34
CA ALA A 269 11.96 18.36 -18.25
C ALA A 269 13.39 17.79 -18.41
N GLY A 270 13.57 16.47 -18.48
CA GLY A 270 14.88 15.81 -18.61
C GLY A 270 15.74 15.84 -17.34
N THR A 271 15.16 16.05 -16.19
CA THR A 271 15.84 16.03 -14.86
C THR A 271 15.60 14.76 -14.06
N GLN A 272 14.78 13.87 -14.55
CA GLN A 272 14.62 12.48 -14.15
C GLN A 272 14.49 11.62 -15.42
N THR A 273 15.01 10.39 -15.38
CA THR A 273 15.08 9.54 -16.58
C THR A 273 13.83 8.70 -16.75
N ILE A 274 13.43 8.03 -15.67
CA ILE A 274 12.26 7.15 -15.63
C ILE A 274 11.58 7.20 -14.26
N THR A 275 10.35 6.75 -14.26
CA THR A 275 9.69 6.23 -13.05
C THR A 275 9.11 4.84 -13.34
N ILE A 276 8.74 4.11 -12.30
CA ILE A 276 7.99 2.87 -12.41
C ILE A 276 6.55 3.14 -12.01
N GLU A 277 5.64 2.95 -12.93
CA GLU A 277 4.22 2.98 -12.64
C GLU A 277 3.78 1.65 -12.05
N LYS A 278 3.03 1.74 -10.97
CA LYS A 278 2.28 0.68 -10.34
C LYS A 278 0.82 1.12 -10.34
N PRO A 279 -0.01 0.75 -11.34
CA PRO A 279 -1.39 1.20 -11.42
C PRO A 279 -2.16 0.92 -10.12
N TYR A 280 -2.50 1.94 -9.35
CA TYR A 280 -3.05 1.78 -7.99
C TYR A 280 -4.42 1.12 -7.97
N LYS A 281 -5.27 1.40 -8.98
CA LYS A 281 -6.63 0.86 -9.04
C LYS A 281 -6.70 -0.67 -9.05
N PRO A 282 -5.92 -1.41 -9.87
CA PRO A 282 -5.93 -2.88 -9.84
C PRO A 282 -5.48 -3.48 -8.51
N GLU A 283 -4.55 -2.84 -7.82
CA GLU A 283 -4.07 -3.26 -6.50
C GLU A 283 -5.15 -3.03 -5.44
N ALA A 284 -5.71 -1.82 -5.39
CA ALA A 284 -6.78 -1.43 -4.50
C ALA A 284 -8.05 -2.27 -4.67
N ASP A 285 -8.51 -2.45 -5.93
CA ASP A 285 -9.67 -3.29 -6.25
C ASP A 285 -9.47 -4.74 -5.81
N THR A 286 -8.24 -5.26 -5.93
CA THR A 286 -7.92 -6.62 -5.50
C THR A 286 -7.97 -6.75 -3.98
N ALA A 287 -7.37 -5.81 -3.23
CA ALA A 287 -7.42 -5.81 -1.76
C ALA A 287 -8.84 -5.70 -1.24
N ALA A 288 -9.63 -4.79 -1.82
CA ALA A 288 -11.05 -4.61 -1.48
C ALA A 288 -11.87 -5.88 -1.72
N ALA A 289 -11.67 -6.56 -2.86
CA ALA A 289 -12.38 -7.80 -3.18
C ALA A 289 -12.01 -8.92 -2.20
N MET A 290 -10.71 -9.10 -1.90
CA MET A 290 -10.25 -10.07 -0.88
C MET A 290 -10.89 -9.78 0.49
N ALA A 291 -10.91 -8.52 0.90
CA ALA A 291 -11.44 -8.12 2.21
C ALA A 291 -12.96 -8.34 2.30
N VAL A 292 -13.71 -8.01 1.24
CA VAL A 292 -15.17 -8.23 1.22
C VAL A 292 -15.49 -9.74 1.23
N ASP A 293 -14.77 -10.57 0.47
CA ASP A 293 -14.98 -12.03 0.50
C ASP A 293 -14.74 -12.58 1.92
N LEU A 294 -13.64 -12.19 2.56
CA LEU A 294 -13.33 -12.61 3.94
C LEU A 294 -14.35 -12.11 4.96
N ALA A 295 -14.82 -10.86 4.85
CA ALA A 295 -15.84 -10.31 5.75
C ALA A 295 -17.19 -11.02 5.61
N GLN A 296 -17.50 -11.50 4.40
CA GLN A 296 -18.69 -12.31 4.13
C GLN A 296 -18.53 -13.80 4.49
N GLY A 297 -17.40 -14.18 5.07
CA GLY A 297 -17.08 -15.56 5.43
C GLY A 297 -16.85 -16.47 4.24
N LYS A 298 -16.49 -15.91 3.09
CA LYS A 298 -16.16 -16.64 1.85
C LYS A 298 -14.66 -16.91 1.76
N ASP A 299 -14.30 -17.95 1.02
CA ASP A 299 -12.92 -18.16 0.62
C ASP A 299 -12.52 -17.17 -0.48
N ILE A 300 -11.27 -16.71 -0.44
CA ILE A 300 -10.72 -15.87 -1.51
C ILE A 300 -10.55 -16.71 -2.77
N PRO A 301 -11.11 -16.30 -3.92
CA PRO A 301 -10.93 -17.01 -5.18
C PRO A 301 -9.45 -17.13 -5.58
N LYS A 302 -9.05 -18.24 -6.17
CA LYS A 302 -7.67 -18.43 -6.67
C LYS A 302 -7.24 -17.40 -7.71
N SER A 303 -8.18 -16.79 -8.42
CA SER A 303 -7.90 -15.68 -9.36
C SER A 303 -7.38 -14.41 -8.66
N LEU A 304 -7.74 -14.21 -7.38
CA LEU A 304 -7.23 -13.13 -6.54
C LEU A 304 -5.95 -13.52 -5.80
N THR A 305 -5.62 -14.81 -5.68
CA THR A 305 -4.41 -15.31 -5.03
C THR A 305 -3.72 -16.38 -5.89
N PRO A 306 -3.28 -16.04 -7.12
CA PRO A 306 -2.72 -17.02 -8.05
C PRO A 306 -1.34 -17.54 -7.64
N THR A 307 -0.68 -16.90 -6.69
CA THR A 307 0.65 -17.27 -6.18
C THR A 307 0.69 -17.33 -4.66
N THR A 308 1.86 -17.64 -4.12
CA THR A 308 2.15 -17.66 -2.68
C THR A 308 3.50 -17.04 -2.45
N VAL A 309 3.59 -16.16 -1.47
CA VAL A 309 4.85 -15.58 -0.99
C VAL A 309 5.21 -16.07 0.39
N THR A 310 6.45 -15.85 0.82
CA THR A 310 6.86 -16.14 2.19
C THR A 310 7.08 -14.83 2.92
N SER A 311 6.39 -14.61 4.04
CA SER A 311 6.58 -13.43 4.87
C SER A 311 7.94 -13.45 5.58
N GLY A 312 8.37 -12.29 6.10
CA GLY A 312 9.60 -12.21 6.88
C GLY A 312 9.59 -13.02 8.19
N SER A 313 8.42 -13.46 8.65
CA SER A 313 8.21 -14.38 9.79
C SER A 313 8.10 -15.86 9.36
N GLY A 314 8.21 -16.15 8.05
CA GLY A 314 8.27 -17.50 7.50
C GLY A 314 6.93 -18.11 7.09
N GLU A 315 5.81 -17.40 7.26
CA GLU A 315 4.50 -17.89 6.86
C GLU A 315 4.36 -17.90 5.33
N LYS A 316 3.62 -18.87 4.82
CA LYS A 316 3.18 -18.93 3.43
C LYS A 316 1.86 -18.17 3.28
N VAL A 317 1.88 -17.10 2.51
CA VAL A 317 0.75 -16.19 2.32
C VAL A 317 0.23 -16.28 0.90
N PRO A 318 -1.06 -16.60 0.69
CA PRO A 318 -1.68 -16.50 -0.63
C PRO A 318 -1.60 -15.06 -1.16
N ALA A 319 -1.16 -14.89 -2.40
CA ALA A 319 -0.84 -13.55 -2.89
C ALA A 319 -1.22 -13.33 -4.35
N LYS A 320 -1.38 -12.04 -4.71
CA LYS A 320 -1.38 -11.55 -6.07
C LYS A 320 -0.28 -10.50 -6.23
N LEU A 321 0.66 -10.78 -7.11
CA LEU A 321 1.71 -9.84 -7.50
C LEU A 321 1.38 -9.29 -8.89
N LEU A 322 1.24 -7.97 -8.97
CA LEU A 322 0.95 -7.25 -10.20
C LEU A 322 2.26 -6.92 -10.94
N THR A 323 2.15 -6.60 -12.23
CA THR A 323 3.31 -6.30 -13.06
C THR A 323 3.54 -4.78 -13.10
N PRO A 324 4.72 -4.29 -12.71
CA PRO A 324 5.07 -2.88 -12.82
C PRO A 324 5.42 -2.49 -14.26
N VAL A 325 5.26 -1.19 -14.59
CA VAL A 325 5.50 -0.64 -15.93
C VAL A 325 6.56 0.48 -15.85
N VAL A 326 7.54 0.45 -16.76
CA VAL A 326 8.49 1.55 -16.90
C VAL A 326 7.83 2.72 -17.61
N VAL A 327 7.92 3.91 -17.02
CA VAL A 327 7.47 5.16 -17.64
C VAL A 327 8.67 6.04 -17.93
N ASP A 328 8.81 6.43 -19.16
CA ASP A 328 9.79 7.40 -19.65
C ASP A 328 9.09 8.50 -20.47
N LYS A 329 9.85 9.45 -21.02
CA LYS A 329 9.29 10.57 -21.78
C LYS A 329 8.52 10.15 -23.05
N ASP A 330 8.76 8.95 -23.58
CA ASP A 330 8.22 8.51 -24.85
C ASP A 330 6.89 7.73 -24.69
N ASN A 331 6.54 7.32 -23.46
CA ASN A 331 5.34 6.50 -23.21
C ASN A 331 4.38 7.05 -22.14
N ILE A 332 4.53 8.30 -21.70
CA ILE A 332 3.64 8.93 -20.68
C ILE A 332 2.17 8.82 -21.08
N ASN A 333 1.85 9.07 -22.36
CA ASN A 333 0.47 9.01 -22.85
C ASN A 333 -0.11 7.59 -22.81
N ASP A 334 0.70 6.57 -23.14
CA ASP A 334 0.29 5.17 -23.21
C ASP A 334 0.28 4.46 -21.84
N THR A 335 0.74 5.13 -20.80
CA THR A 335 0.81 4.67 -19.41
C THR A 335 -0.05 5.55 -18.51
N VAL A 336 0.52 6.46 -17.78
CA VAL A 336 -0.14 7.26 -16.71
C VAL A 336 -1.38 8.04 -17.18
N VAL A 337 -1.39 8.53 -18.43
CA VAL A 337 -2.57 9.22 -18.97
C VAL A 337 -3.66 8.23 -19.35
N LYS A 338 -3.31 7.18 -20.09
CA LYS A 338 -4.24 6.12 -20.50
C LYS A 338 -4.86 5.40 -19.30
N ASP A 339 -4.07 5.16 -18.25
CA ASP A 339 -4.54 4.50 -17.03
C ASP A 339 -5.32 5.44 -16.11
N GLY A 340 -5.44 6.72 -16.49
CA GLY A 340 -6.23 7.73 -15.77
C GLY A 340 -5.60 8.20 -14.47
N LEU A 341 -4.28 8.03 -14.31
CA LEU A 341 -3.56 8.49 -13.12
C LEU A 341 -3.51 10.01 -13.08
N TYR A 342 -3.17 10.63 -14.22
CA TYR A 342 -3.19 12.08 -14.41
C TYR A 342 -3.73 12.44 -15.80
N SER A 343 -4.43 13.58 -15.88
CA SER A 343 -4.78 14.16 -17.17
C SER A 343 -3.59 14.90 -17.81
N VAL A 344 -3.68 15.12 -19.11
CA VAL A 344 -2.68 15.91 -19.83
C VAL A 344 -2.59 17.33 -19.26
N GLU A 345 -3.72 17.93 -18.86
CA GLU A 345 -3.78 19.27 -18.27
C GLU A 345 -3.08 19.33 -16.91
N GLU A 346 -3.18 18.28 -16.08
CA GLU A 346 -2.45 18.19 -14.81
C GLU A 346 -0.93 18.12 -15.04
N ILE A 347 -0.50 17.38 -16.06
CA ILE A 347 0.90 17.19 -16.38
C ILE A 347 1.47 18.45 -17.08
N CYS A 348 0.78 18.95 -18.09
CA CYS A 348 1.25 19.99 -19.00
C CYS A 348 0.85 21.40 -18.50
N THR A 349 1.18 21.71 -17.25
CA THR A 349 1.02 23.06 -16.73
C THR A 349 1.86 24.07 -17.53
N PRO A 350 1.59 25.39 -17.44
CA PRO A 350 2.38 26.41 -18.16
C PRO A 350 3.90 26.29 -18.01
N ALA A 351 4.38 25.75 -16.88
CA ALA A 351 5.80 25.54 -16.63
C ALA A 351 6.41 24.38 -17.47
N TYR A 352 5.58 23.47 -17.95
CA TYR A 352 5.98 22.28 -18.74
C TYR A 352 5.43 22.26 -20.16
N ALA A 353 4.72 23.30 -20.59
CA ALA A 353 4.07 23.37 -21.90
C ALA A 353 5.03 23.07 -23.07
N ASP A 354 6.21 23.71 -23.06
CA ASP A 354 7.23 23.47 -24.11
C ASP A 354 7.76 22.01 -24.10
N ALA A 355 7.84 21.39 -22.94
CA ALA A 355 8.28 19.99 -22.82
C ALA A 355 7.22 19.03 -23.33
N CYS A 356 5.95 19.30 -23.02
CA CYS A 356 4.81 18.54 -23.53
C CYS A 356 4.70 18.63 -25.05
N GLU A 357 4.83 19.85 -25.63
CA GLU A 357 4.80 20.03 -27.08
C GLU A 357 5.88 19.20 -27.76
N LYS A 358 7.12 19.22 -27.23
CA LYS A 358 8.26 18.46 -27.79
C LYS A 358 8.06 16.94 -27.74
N THR A 359 7.30 16.43 -26.79
CA THR A 359 7.01 15.00 -26.65
C THR A 359 5.69 14.58 -27.28
N GLY A 360 4.93 15.53 -27.83
CA GLY A 360 3.62 15.27 -28.43
C GLY A 360 2.52 14.96 -27.40
N LEU A 361 2.75 15.28 -26.15
CA LEU A 361 1.76 15.16 -25.08
C LEU A 361 0.85 16.40 -25.08
N GLN A 362 -0.33 16.28 -25.73
CA GLN A 362 -1.30 17.38 -25.91
C GLN A 362 -2.73 16.93 -25.57
#